data_a0391a72c2e65a7d14cb716bbe418f87
#
_entry.id   a0391a72c2e65a7d14cb716bbe418f87
#
_cell.length_a   1.000
_cell.length_b   1.000
_cell.length_c   1.000
_cell.angle_alpha   90.00
_cell.angle_beta   90.00
_cell.angle_gamma   90.00
#
_symmetry.space_group_name_H-M   'P 1'
#
loop_
_entity.id
_entity.type
_entity.pdbx_description
1 polymer ?
#
loop_
_entity_poly.entity_id
_entity_poly.type
_entity_poly.pdbx_seq_one_letter_code
_entity_poly.pdbx_strand_id
1 'polypeptide(L)'
;MEYGLNRADLDRIVAIPTIWRALPMRVFNNEARYLANKLDARVVGTTPMYGEINKLSVARGRFLSESDLNLFENVAVLGSNAAAELFGFEDPLDRSVKLNNHYYRVVGIMASRVPTAGAGGSQAAENFNDDIYIPLTTCRSRFGETTADRRSGTFSAERVQLHQITVSVYDTSQVRPTGDIIRNLLEKYHKKEDWALTVPLDLLEEAERTRKLFNVLLGCIGGISLVVGGIGIMNIMLATVMERTREIGVRRALGAKRGDITMQFLVEALMLTGIGGAIGLLLGLFAPFGIRWVAEQFFHSDIVKIKINLVSLPIAAGFSIAVGVLFGLYPARRAAYMDPIEALRHE
;
A
#
# COMPACT_ATOMS: atom_id res chain seq x y z
N MET A 1 -10.42 -38.26 -8.71
CA MET A 1 -9.00 -38.01 -8.99
C MET A 1 -8.43 -37.23 -7.82
N GLU A 2 -7.24 -37.54 -7.37
CA GLU A 2 -6.54 -36.63 -6.46
C GLU A 2 -6.06 -35.45 -7.29
N TYR A 3 -6.35 -34.25 -6.81
CA TYR A 3 -6.07 -33.01 -7.51
C TYR A 3 -5.57 -31.96 -6.49
N GLY A 4 -4.57 -31.16 -6.92
CA GLY A 4 -4.05 -30.06 -6.13
C GLY A 4 -3.09 -30.47 -5.01
N LEU A 5 -2.85 -29.54 -4.10
CA LEU A 5 -1.87 -29.68 -3.02
C LEU A 5 -2.29 -30.72 -1.99
N ASN A 6 -1.31 -31.48 -1.53
CA ASN A 6 -1.49 -32.51 -0.52
C ASN A 6 -0.65 -32.21 0.75
N ARG A 7 -0.81 -33.00 1.78
CA ARG A 7 -0.07 -32.80 3.05
C ARG A 7 1.41 -33.12 2.94
N ALA A 8 1.76 -34.11 2.11
CA ALA A 8 3.17 -34.39 1.91
C ALA A 8 3.89 -33.21 1.25
N ASP A 9 3.17 -32.40 0.45
CA ASP A 9 3.73 -31.15 -0.08
C ASP A 9 3.89 -30.11 1.03
N LEU A 10 2.91 -29.99 1.93
CA LEU A 10 3.05 -29.12 3.10
C LEU A 10 4.26 -29.49 3.94
N ASP A 11 4.42 -30.78 4.25
CA ASP A 11 5.55 -31.27 5.07
C ASP A 11 6.90 -31.00 4.38
N ARG A 12 6.99 -31.19 3.05
CA ARG A 12 8.18 -30.89 2.27
C ARG A 12 8.47 -29.40 2.21
N ILE A 13 7.43 -28.57 2.06
CA ILE A 13 7.54 -27.12 2.01
C ILE A 13 8.02 -26.61 3.36
N VAL A 14 7.42 -27.05 4.47
CA VAL A 14 7.85 -26.64 5.83
C VAL A 14 9.30 -27.03 6.13
N ALA A 15 9.81 -28.09 5.52
CA ALA A 15 11.20 -28.51 5.68
C ALA A 15 12.24 -27.60 4.97
N ILE A 16 11.80 -26.63 4.14
CA ILE A 16 12.70 -25.68 3.47
C ILE A 16 13.23 -24.66 4.50
N PRO A 17 14.56 -24.51 4.67
CA PRO A 17 15.13 -23.68 5.75
C PRO A 17 14.82 -22.19 5.65
N THR A 18 14.48 -21.70 4.46
CA THR A 18 14.14 -20.28 4.23
C THR A 18 12.72 -19.93 4.65
N ILE A 19 11.90 -20.94 4.94
CA ILE A 19 10.50 -20.76 5.31
C ILE A 19 10.39 -20.55 6.81
N TRP A 20 9.77 -19.45 7.19
CA TRP A 20 9.48 -19.14 8.58
C TRP A 20 8.15 -19.78 9.02
N ARG A 21 7.10 -19.69 8.18
CA ARG A 21 5.77 -20.21 8.46
C ARG A 21 5.10 -20.70 7.18
N ALA A 22 4.32 -21.76 7.29
CA ALA A 22 3.44 -22.24 6.23
C ALA A 22 2.01 -22.37 6.77
N LEU A 23 1.07 -21.77 6.08
CA LEU A 23 -0.33 -21.74 6.43
C LEU A 23 -1.13 -22.60 5.46
N PRO A 24 -1.52 -23.82 5.83
CA PRO A 24 -2.41 -24.63 5.02
C PRO A 24 -3.85 -24.16 5.14
N MET A 25 -4.56 -24.15 4.02
CA MET A 25 -5.98 -23.80 3.98
C MET A 25 -6.78 -24.77 3.14
N ARG A 26 -7.99 -25.04 3.59
CA ARG A 26 -9.00 -25.72 2.83
C ARG A 26 -10.24 -24.84 2.74
N VAL A 27 -10.68 -24.55 1.53
CA VAL A 27 -11.80 -23.64 1.26
C VAL A 27 -12.88 -24.37 0.50
N PHE A 28 -14.12 -24.27 0.91
CA PHE A 28 -15.27 -24.82 0.21
C PHE A 28 -16.53 -24.06 0.56
N ASN A 29 -17.50 -24.06 -0.34
CA ASN A 29 -18.79 -23.44 -0.09
C ASN A 29 -19.69 -24.45 0.61
N ASN A 30 -20.41 -23.99 1.66
CA ASN A 30 -21.36 -24.79 2.38
C ASN A 30 -22.53 -23.95 2.91
N GLU A 31 -23.70 -24.56 2.95
CA GLU A 31 -24.87 -23.92 3.57
C GLU A 31 -24.71 -23.91 5.08
N ALA A 32 -24.62 -22.71 5.66
CA ALA A 32 -24.69 -22.48 7.09
C ALA A 32 -26.14 -22.20 7.50
N ARG A 33 -26.58 -22.76 8.63
CA ARG A 33 -27.95 -22.58 9.14
C ARG A 33 -27.94 -22.25 10.60
N TYR A 34 -28.78 -21.29 10.97
CA TYR A 34 -29.17 -21.01 12.34
C TYR A 34 -30.66 -20.79 12.40
N LEU A 35 -31.37 -21.68 13.12
CA LEU A 35 -32.83 -21.70 13.16
C LEU A 35 -33.44 -21.72 11.72
N ALA A 36 -34.17 -20.67 11.35
CA ALA A 36 -34.80 -20.50 10.06
C ALA A 36 -33.85 -19.85 9.02
N ASN A 37 -32.78 -19.18 9.47
CA ASN A 37 -31.86 -18.45 8.62
C ASN A 37 -30.87 -19.40 7.95
N LYS A 38 -30.57 -19.12 6.69
CA LYS A 38 -29.64 -19.88 5.85
C LYS A 38 -28.72 -18.91 5.13
N LEU A 39 -27.47 -19.29 5.02
CA LEU A 39 -26.43 -18.56 4.29
C LEU A 39 -25.56 -19.55 3.53
N ASP A 40 -25.37 -19.33 2.24
CA ASP A 40 -24.33 -20.01 1.46
C ASP A 40 -22.99 -19.34 1.76
N ALA A 41 -22.29 -19.87 2.75
CA ALA A 41 -21.05 -19.30 3.25
C ALA A 41 -19.83 -20.01 2.68
N ARG A 42 -18.76 -19.26 2.51
CA ARG A 42 -17.43 -19.79 2.25
C ARG A 42 -16.83 -20.29 3.57
N VAL A 43 -16.65 -21.59 3.70
CA VAL A 43 -16.06 -22.22 4.88
C VAL A 43 -14.57 -22.38 4.66
N VAL A 44 -13.78 -21.83 5.58
CA VAL A 44 -12.32 -21.84 5.58
C VAL A 44 -11.80 -22.70 6.72
N GLY A 45 -11.35 -23.90 6.40
CA GLY A 45 -10.63 -24.76 7.34
C GLY A 45 -9.17 -24.32 7.41
N THR A 46 -8.73 -23.83 8.58
CA THR A 46 -7.41 -23.21 8.72
C THR A 46 -6.82 -23.40 10.12
N THR A 47 -5.65 -22.80 10.36
CA THR A 47 -4.94 -22.81 11.64
C THR A 47 -5.04 -21.44 12.34
N PRO A 48 -4.68 -21.31 13.63
CA PRO A 48 -4.68 -20.04 14.36
C PRO A 48 -3.84 -18.92 13.69
N MET A 49 -2.77 -19.32 12.98
CA MET A 49 -1.92 -18.38 12.25
C MET A 49 -2.63 -17.60 11.16
N TYR A 50 -3.79 -18.05 10.69
CA TYR A 50 -4.53 -17.38 9.62
C TYR A 50 -4.91 -15.94 9.99
N GLY A 51 -5.37 -15.75 11.24
CA GLY A 51 -5.71 -14.43 11.75
C GLY A 51 -4.52 -13.48 11.78
N GLU A 52 -3.36 -13.98 12.20
CA GLU A 52 -2.11 -13.19 12.27
C GLU A 52 -1.59 -12.82 10.89
N ILE A 53 -1.47 -13.79 9.98
CA ILE A 53 -0.91 -13.60 8.64
C ILE A 53 -1.78 -12.63 7.83
N ASN A 54 -3.10 -12.79 7.91
CA ASN A 54 -4.05 -11.93 7.21
C ASN A 54 -4.40 -10.63 7.97
N LYS A 55 -3.77 -10.39 9.14
CA LYS A 55 -4.02 -9.22 10.00
C LYS A 55 -5.51 -9.02 10.28
N LEU A 56 -6.19 -10.11 10.56
CA LEU A 56 -7.61 -10.10 10.89
C LEU A 56 -7.78 -9.73 12.36
N SER A 57 -8.71 -8.83 12.66
CA SER A 57 -9.06 -8.46 14.03
C SER A 57 -10.36 -9.12 14.45
N VAL A 58 -10.40 -9.60 15.68
CA VAL A 58 -11.61 -10.15 16.29
C VAL A 58 -12.38 -9.00 16.95
N ALA A 59 -13.66 -8.84 16.59
CA ALA A 59 -14.53 -7.84 17.20
C ALA A 59 -15.04 -8.30 18.56
N ARG A 60 -15.41 -9.59 18.69
CA ARG A 60 -15.93 -10.20 19.91
C ARG A 60 -15.52 -11.66 20.01
N GLY A 61 -15.27 -12.13 21.23
CA GLY A 61 -14.82 -13.50 21.47
C GLY A 61 -13.33 -13.71 21.16
N ARG A 62 -12.98 -14.84 20.57
CA ARG A 62 -11.61 -15.19 20.18
C ARG A 62 -11.55 -15.81 18.78
N PHE A 63 -10.37 -15.81 18.18
CA PHE A 63 -10.09 -16.62 16.99
C PHE A 63 -9.81 -18.09 17.38
N LEU A 64 -9.56 -18.93 16.40
CA LEU A 64 -9.17 -20.33 16.61
C LEU A 64 -7.88 -20.41 17.43
N SER A 65 -7.78 -21.46 18.26
CA SER A 65 -6.59 -21.74 19.08
C SER A 65 -5.98 -23.10 18.74
N GLU A 66 -4.74 -23.31 19.14
CA GLU A 66 -4.08 -24.62 18.96
C GLU A 66 -4.83 -25.76 19.69
N SER A 67 -5.48 -25.45 20.82
CA SER A 67 -6.33 -26.42 21.52
C SER A 67 -7.50 -26.90 20.68
N ASP A 68 -8.13 -25.98 19.92
CA ASP A 68 -9.26 -26.34 19.04
C ASP A 68 -8.85 -27.31 17.93
N LEU A 69 -7.60 -27.13 17.41
CA LEU A 69 -7.05 -28.04 16.39
C LEU A 69 -6.72 -29.41 17.01
N ASN A 70 -6.01 -29.40 18.14
CA ASN A 70 -5.51 -30.63 18.76
C ASN A 70 -6.64 -31.51 19.31
N LEU A 71 -7.70 -30.88 19.84
CA LEU A 71 -8.87 -31.57 20.38
C LEU A 71 -9.96 -31.84 19.35
N PHE A 72 -9.77 -31.45 18.08
CA PHE A 72 -10.77 -31.58 17.03
C PHE A 72 -12.11 -30.95 17.39
N GLU A 73 -12.07 -29.80 18.08
CA GLU A 73 -13.28 -29.15 18.55
C GLU A 73 -14.15 -28.64 17.40
N ASN A 74 -15.46 -28.80 17.54
CA ASN A 74 -16.43 -28.23 16.61
C ASN A 74 -16.70 -26.77 16.99
N VAL A 75 -15.76 -25.88 16.68
CA VAL A 75 -15.89 -24.44 16.92
C VAL A 75 -15.83 -23.69 15.60
N ALA A 76 -16.49 -22.54 15.53
CA ALA A 76 -16.50 -21.67 14.38
C ALA A 76 -16.27 -20.21 14.78
N VAL A 77 -15.58 -19.47 13.92
CA VAL A 77 -15.45 -18.01 13.99
C VAL A 77 -16.16 -17.45 12.77
N LEU A 78 -17.08 -16.51 12.98
CA LEU A 78 -17.89 -15.96 11.91
C LEU A 78 -17.31 -14.63 11.42
N GLY A 79 -17.33 -14.39 10.11
CA GLY A 79 -17.15 -13.07 9.52
C GLY A 79 -18.30 -12.14 9.94
N SER A 80 -18.10 -10.86 9.86
CA SER A 80 -19.07 -9.84 10.31
C SER A 80 -20.42 -9.94 9.61
N ASN A 81 -20.42 -10.14 8.29
CA ASN A 81 -21.66 -10.29 7.52
C ASN A 81 -22.32 -11.64 7.77
N ALA A 82 -21.52 -12.72 7.82
CA ALA A 82 -22.02 -14.05 8.12
C ALA A 82 -22.74 -14.09 9.49
N ALA A 83 -22.18 -13.40 10.48
CA ALA A 83 -22.81 -13.27 11.80
C ALA A 83 -24.13 -12.48 11.73
N ALA A 84 -24.13 -11.36 11.00
CA ALA A 84 -25.33 -10.52 10.85
C ALA A 84 -26.46 -11.22 10.08
N GLU A 85 -26.15 -11.95 9.01
CA GLU A 85 -27.16 -12.66 8.21
C GLU A 85 -27.75 -13.88 8.94
N LEU A 86 -26.92 -14.63 9.67
CA LEU A 86 -27.39 -15.83 10.39
C LEU A 86 -28.15 -15.48 11.67
N PHE A 87 -27.67 -14.49 12.44
CA PHE A 87 -28.20 -14.20 13.77
C PHE A 87 -29.03 -12.92 13.86
N GLY A 88 -28.92 -12.03 12.86
CA GLY A 88 -29.59 -10.73 12.90
C GLY A 88 -29.14 -9.90 14.11
N PHE A 89 -30.05 -9.71 15.07
CA PHE A 89 -29.78 -8.95 16.30
C PHE A 89 -29.42 -9.83 17.51
N GLU A 90 -29.49 -11.16 17.37
CA GLU A 90 -29.11 -12.06 18.46
C GLU A 90 -27.57 -12.13 18.60
N ASP A 91 -27.10 -12.37 19.83
CA ASP A 91 -25.69 -12.60 20.09
C ASP A 91 -25.24 -13.97 19.58
N PRO A 92 -24.33 -14.04 18.59
CA PRO A 92 -23.86 -15.32 18.07
C PRO A 92 -22.95 -16.10 19.01
N LEU A 93 -22.32 -15.47 20.02
CA LEU A 93 -21.32 -16.11 20.88
C LEU A 93 -21.97 -17.25 21.68
N ASP A 94 -21.26 -18.37 21.76
CA ASP A 94 -21.68 -19.63 22.40
C ASP A 94 -22.95 -20.28 21.82
N ARG A 95 -23.49 -19.74 20.71
CA ARG A 95 -24.56 -20.37 19.96
C ARG A 95 -23.99 -21.40 18.97
N SER A 96 -24.86 -22.30 18.50
CA SER A 96 -24.47 -23.36 17.57
C SER A 96 -24.98 -23.08 16.17
N VAL A 97 -24.07 -23.01 15.21
CA VAL A 97 -24.36 -22.92 13.77
C VAL A 97 -24.25 -24.33 13.18
N LYS A 98 -25.19 -24.70 12.36
CA LYS A 98 -25.16 -25.97 11.61
C LYS A 98 -24.46 -25.74 10.27
N LEU A 99 -23.34 -26.46 10.05
CA LEU A 99 -22.66 -26.57 8.77
C LEU A 99 -22.84 -27.99 8.26
N ASN A 100 -23.51 -28.14 7.14
CA ASN A 100 -23.92 -29.44 6.62
C ASN A 100 -24.70 -30.25 7.66
N ASN A 101 -24.12 -31.32 8.19
CA ASN A 101 -24.76 -32.18 9.19
C ASN A 101 -24.15 -32.06 10.60
N HIS A 102 -23.26 -31.12 10.82
CA HIS A 102 -22.52 -30.91 12.07
C HIS A 102 -22.83 -29.56 12.71
N TYR A 103 -22.89 -29.52 14.05
CA TYR A 103 -23.06 -28.29 14.80
C TYR A 103 -21.72 -27.78 15.26
N TYR A 104 -21.50 -26.47 15.11
CA TYR A 104 -20.30 -25.75 15.50
C TYR A 104 -20.67 -24.65 16.50
N ARG A 105 -20.00 -24.61 17.61
CA ARG A 105 -20.14 -23.53 18.59
C ARG A 105 -19.40 -22.30 18.13
N VAL A 106 -20.07 -21.16 18.09
CA VAL A 106 -19.48 -19.88 17.71
C VAL A 106 -18.62 -19.36 18.86
N VAL A 107 -17.32 -19.21 18.64
CA VAL A 107 -16.35 -18.74 19.65
C VAL A 107 -15.84 -17.34 19.39
N GLY A 108 -16.13 -16.77 18.22
CA GLY A 108 -15.73 -15.41 17.89
C GLY A 108 -16.43 -14.85 16.67
N ILE A 109 -16.37 -13.53 16.54
CA ILE A 109 -16.89 -12.75 15.43
C ILE A 109 -15.76 -11.83 14.97
N MET A 110 -15.47 -11.84 13.66
CA MET A 110 -14.45 -10.99 13.07
C MET A 110 -14.96 -9.56 12.94
N ALA A 111 -14.05 -8.59 13.06
CA ALA A 111 -14.36 -7.20 12.76
C ALA A 111 -14.60 -7.03 11.25
N SER A 112 -15.54 -6.16 10.91
CA SER A 112 -15.81 -5.81 9.51
C SER A 112 -14.57 -5.22 8.85
N ARG A 113 -14.27 -5.69 7.65
CA ARG A 113 -13.15 -5.23 6.84
C ARG A 113 -13.64 -4.83 5.46
N VAL A 114 -13.18 -3.68 4.99
CA VAL A 114 -13.41 -3.29 3.60
C VAL A 114 -12.71 -4.31 2.69
N PRO A 115 -13.42 -4.93 1.73
CA PRO A 115 -12.83 -5.87 0.81
C PRO A 115 -11.66 -5.20 0.06
N THR A 116 -10.47 -5.69 0.26
CA THR A 116 -9.29 -5.26 -0.51
C THR A 116 -9.13 -6.21 -1.68
N ALA A 117 -9.08 -5.67 -2.89
CA ALA A 117 -8.68 -6.44 -4.05
C ALA A 117 -7.35 -7.15 -3.74
N GLY A 118 -7.35 -8.48 -3.80
CA GLY A 118 -6.18 -9.27 -3.46
C GLY A 118 -4.98 -8.86 -4.31
N ALA A 119 -3.85 -8.62 -3.69
CA ALA A 119 -2.58 -8.29 -4.34
C ALA A 119 -1.93 -9.49 -5.05
N GLY A 120 -2.67 -10.51 -5.37
CA GLY A 120 -2.18 -11.72 -6.03
C GLY A 120 -3.24 -12.26 -6.99
N GLY A 121 -2.99 -12.11 -8.25
CA GLY A 121 -3.78 -12.34 -9.45
C GLY A 121 -4.63 -13.60 -9.60
N SER A 122 -5.10 -14.27 -8.56
CA SER A 122 -5.98 -15.43 -8.67
C SER A 122 -7.13 -15.48 -7.66
N GLN A 123 -7.32 -14.46 -6.83
CA GLN A 123 -8.51 -14.38 -5.99
C GLN A 123 -9.28 -13.11 -6.32
N ALA A 124 -10.47 -13.27 -6.89
CA ALA A 124 -11.53 -12.27 -6.81
C ALA A 124 -11.55 -11.74 -5.37
N ALA A 125 -11.70 -10.43 -5.21
CA ALA A 125 -11.66 -9.75 -3.91
C ALA A 125 -12.26 -10.64 -2.81
N GLU A 126 -11.40 -11.21 -1.94
CA GLU A 126 -11.87 -12.09 -0.88
C GLU A 126 -12.67 -11.25 0.10
N ASN A 127 -13.94 -11.54 0.17
CA ASN A 127 -14.81 -10.91 1.15
C ASN A 127 -14.73 -11.69 2.46
N PHE A 128 -13.71 -11.42 3.26
CA PHE A 128 -13.52 -12.03 4.58
C PHE A 128 -14.71 -11.88 5.54
N ASN A 129 -15.64 -10.96 5.21
CA ASN A 129 -16.81 -10.71 6.05
C ASN A 129 -17.87 -11.81 5.93
N ASP A 130 -17.88 -12.57 4.83
CA ASP A 130 -18.85 -13.64 4.57
C ASP A 130 -18.30 -15.04 4.96
N ASP A 131 -17.03 -15.10 5.42
CA ASP A 131 -16.35 -16.34 5.72
C ASP A 131 -16.76 -16.94 7.08
N ILE A 132 -16.72 -18.27 7.14
CA ILE A 132 -16.81 -19.04 8.38
C ILE A 132 -15.51 -19.81 8.56
N TYR A 133 -14.76 -19.51 9.63
CA TYR A 133 -13.49 -20.15 9.94
C TYR A 133 -13.70 -21.30 10.92
N ILE A 134 -13.15 -22.48 10.57
CA ILE A 134 -13.17 -23.68 11.41
C ILE A 134 -11.77 -24.29 11.53
N PRO A 135 -11.45 -25.06 12.57
CA PRO A 135 -10.15 -25.71 12.68
C PRO A 135 -9.92 -26.68 11.51
N LEU A 136 -8.72 -26.66 10.91
CA LEU A 136 -8.37 -27.48 9.76
C LEU A 136 -8.51 -28.99 10.06
N THR A 137 -8.17 -29.41 11.28
CA THR A 137 -8.29 -30.79 11.74
C THR A 137 -9.76 -31.23 11.82
N THR A 138 -10.62 -30.37 12.36
CA THR A 138 -12.06 -30.61 12.42
C THR A 138 -12.70 -30.60 11.02
N CYS A 139 -12.27 -29.63 10.18
CA CYS A 139 -12.68 -29.59 8.78
C CYS A 139 -12.44 -30.92 8.07
N ARG A 140 -11.26 -31.49 8.25
CA ARG A 140 -10.89 -32.78 7.68
C ARG A 140 -11.76 -33.92 8.20
N SER A 141 -11.93 -34.01 9.52
CA SER A 141 -12.63 -35.13 10.16
C SER A 141 -14.12 -35.13 9.85
N ARG A 142 -14.75 -33.96 9.67
CA ARG A 142 -16.20 -33.82 9.48
C ARG A 142 -16.62 -33.76 8.01
N PHE A 143 -15.85 -33.13 7.15
CA PHE A 143 -16.17 -32.97 5.72
C PHE A 143 -15.40 -33.96 4.81
N GLY A 144 -14.46 -34.74 5.39
CA GLY A 144 -13.62 -35.66 4.60
C GLY A 144 -12.70 -34.90 3.65
N GLU A 145 -12.16 -35.59 2.64
CA GLU A 145 -11.26 -34.99 1.62
C GLU A 145 -11.96 -34.81 0.27
N THR A 146 -13.18 -35.35 0.12
CA THR A 146 -13.95 -35.29 -1.11
C THR A 146 -14.94 -34.15 -1.07
N THR A 147 -14.79 -33.19 -1.97
CA THR A 147 -15.79 -32.13 -2.17
C THR A 147 -16.65 -32.55 -3.37
N ALA A 148 -17.94 -32.75 -3.10
CA ALA A 148 -18.91 -33.02 -4.16
C ALA A 148 -19.67 -31.73 -4.46
N ASP A 149 -19.45 -31.15 -5.64
CA ASP A 149 -20.22 -30.00 -6.09
C ASP A 149 -21.36 -30.49 -6.99
N ARG A 150 -22.59 -30.19 -6.55
CA ARG A 150 -23.82 -30.59 -7.26
C ARG A 150 -24.47 -29.32 -7.83
N ARG A 151 -23.92 -28.82 -8.93
CA ARG A 151 -24.56 -27.74 -9.69
C ARG A 151 -25.35 -28.33 -10.84
N SER A 152 -26.64 -27.96 -10.91
CA SER A 152 -27.56 -28.11 -12.05
C SER A 152 -27.14 -29.15 -13.11
N GLY A 153 -27.24 -30.47 -12.79
CA GLY A 153 -27.07 -31.56 -13.75
C GLY A 153 -25.66 -32.15 -13.92
N THR A 154 -24.64 -31.57 -13.31
CA THR A 154 -23.27 -32.07 -13.34
C THR A 154 -22.83 -32.46 -11.92
N PHE A 155 -22.46 -33.73 -11.74
CA PHE A 155 -21.85 -34.25 -10.53
C PHE A 155 -20.34 -34.28 -10.70
N SER A 156 -19.60 -33.40 -10.04
CA SER A 156 -18.16 -33.47 -9.94
C SER A 156 -17.76 -33.80 -8.50
N ALA A 157 -17.02 -34.87 -8.31
CA ALA A 157 -16.43 -35.22 -7.05
C ALA A 157 -14.91 -35.08 -7.16
N GLU A 158 -14.36 -34.08 -6.49
CA GLU A 158 -12.93 -33.82 -6.46
C GLU A 158 -12.39 -34.16 -5.08
N ARG A 159 -11.27 -34.88 -5.03
CA ARG A 159 -10.56 -35.12 -3.78
C ARG A 159 -9.43 -34.13 -3.65
N VAL A 160 -9.65 -33.09 -2.86
CA VAL A 160 -8.71 -32.01 -2.57
C VAL A 160 -8.37 -32.01 -1.08
N GLN A 161 -7.10 -32.20 -0.74
CA GLN A 161 -6.66 -32.18 0.65
C GLN A 161 -6.45 -30.73 1.14
N LEU A 162 -5.76 -29.92 0.33
CA LEU A 162 -5.51 -28.52 0.60
C LEU A 162 -5.77 -27.69 -0.65
N HIS A 163 -6.46 -26.57 -0.51
CA HIS A 163 -6.71 -25.66 -1.63
C HIS A 163 -5.58 -24.66 -1.78
N GLN A 164 -4.93 -24.29 -0.67
CA GLN A 164 -3.87 -23.29 -0.67
C GLN A 164 -2.89 -23.53 0.48
N ILE A 165 -1.62 -23.25 0.21
CA ILE A 165 -0.58 -23.16 1.22
C ILE A 165 0.05 -21.77 1.08
N THR A 166 -0.16 -20.90 2.06
CA THR A 166 0.51 -19.60 2.09
C THR A 166 1.81 -19.71 2.88
N VAL A 167 2.89 -19.30 2.26
CA VAL A 167 4.24 -19.43 2.81
C VAL A 167 4.80 -18.06 3.16
N SER A 168 5.37 -17.92 4.35
CA SER A 168 6.11 -16.73 4.78
C SER A 168 7.59 -17.09 4.91
N VAL A 169 8.46 -16.26 4.34
CA VAL A 169 9.92 -16.39 4.42
C VAL A 169 10.50 -15.40 5.40
N TYR A 170 11.73 -15.66 5.90
CA TYR A 170 12.40 -14.79 6.85
C TYR A 170 12.77 -13.42 6.25
N ASP A 171 13.20 -13.39 4.98
CA ASP A 171 13.66 -12.18 4.31
C ASP A 171 13.04 -12.05 2.92
N THR A 172 12.71 -10.82 2.54
CA THR A 172 12.15 -10.47 1.23
C THR A 172 13.06 -10.90 0.08
N SER A 173 14.39 -10.82 0.26
CA SER A 173 15.38 -11.27 -0.72
C SER A 173 15.31 -12.77 -1.03
N GLN A 174 14.79 -13.57 -0.10
CA GLN A 174 14.65 -15.02 -0.22
C GLN A 174 13.33 -15.46 -0.85
N VAL A 175 12.40 -14.54 -1.12
CA VAL A 175 11.06 -14.88 -1.66
C VAL A 175 11.18 -15.55 -3.02
N ARG A 176 11.93 -14.97 -3.96
CA ARG A 176 12.13 -15.56 -5.29
C ARG A 176 12.86 -16.89 -5.25
N PRO A 177 14.05 -17.01 -4.61
CA PRO A 177 14.74 -18.30 -4.51
C PRO A 177 13.88 -19.39 -3.86
N THR A 178 13.13 -19.04 -2.80
CA THR A 178 12.22 -20.00 -2.15
C THR A 178 11.07 -20.38 -3.08
N GLY A 179 10.51 -19.42 -3.83
CA GLY A 179 9.49 -19.72 -4.84
C GLY A 179 9.98 -20.70 -5.91
N ASP A 180 11.21 -20.53 -6.39
CA ASP A 180 11.80 -21.46 -7.37
C ASP A 180 12.07 -22.84 -6.76
N ILE A 181 12.48 -22.92 -5.49
CA ILE A 181 12.62 -24.21 -4.80
C ILE A 181 11.26 -24.91 -4.67
N ILE A 182 10.20 -24.18 -4.28
CA ILE A 182 8.84 -24.73 -4.17
C ILE A 182 8.35 -25.20 -5.53
N ARG A 183 8.57 -24.40 -6.59
CA ARG A 183 8.19 -24.78 -7.97
C ARG A 183 8.84 -26.09 -8.37
N ASN A 184 10.15 -26.20 -8.27
CA ASN A 184 10.90 -27.41 -8.61
C ASN A 184 10.47 -28.61 -7.76
N LEU A 185 10.12 -28.38 -6.49
CA LEU A 185 9.60 -29.41 -5.60
C LEU A 185 8.25 -29.92 -6.09
N LEU A 186 7.32 -29.03 -6.41
CA LEU A 186 5.99 -29.40 -6.88
C LEU A 186 6.06 -30.08 -8.26
N GLU A 187 6.84 -29.56 -9.19
CA GLU A 187 7.09 -30.19 -10.50
C GLU A 187 7.61 -31.63 -10.37
N LYS A 188 8.48 -31.87 -9.40
CA LYS A 188 9.05 -33.21 -9.17
C LYS A 188 8.02 -34.23 -8.66
N TYR A 189 7.08 -33.79 -7.80
CA TYR A 189 6.15 -34.69 -7.12
C TYR A 189 4.75 -34.71 -7.71
N HIS A 190 4.38 -33.71 -8.52
CA HIS A 190 3.12 -33.66 -9.26
C HIS A 190 3.35 -34.06 -10.71
N LYS A 191 2.66 -35.12 -11.15
CA LYS A 191 2.71 -35.60 -12.56
C LYS A 191 1.86 -34.73 -13.50
N LYS A 192 0.97 -33.90 -12.95
CA LYS A 192 0.09 -32.99 -13.67
C LYS A 192 0.30 -31.59 -13.12
N GLU A 193 0.16 -30.60 -13.95
CA GLU A 193 0.15 -29.18 -13.54
C GLU A 193 -1.22 -28.83 -12.91
N ASP A 194 -1.46 -29.35 -11.70
CA ASP A 194 -2.69 -29.15 -10.94
C ASP A 194 -2.48 -28.17 -9.76
N TRP A 195 -1.44 -27.38 -9.84
CA TRP A 195 -1.08 -26.38 -8.85
C TRP A 195 -0.68 -25.06 -9.53
N ALA A 196 -0.79 -23.96 -8.80
CA ALA A 196 -0.30 -22.65 -9.22
C ALA A 196 0.52 -22.01 -8.11
N LEU A 197 1.65 -21.41 -8.46
CA LEU A 197 2.48 -20.67 -7.52
C LEU A 197 2.41 -19.17 -7.85
N THR A 198 1.90 -18.38 -6.92
CA THR A 198 1.85 -16.93 -7.04
C THR A 198 2.87 -16.31 -6.10
N VAL A 199 3.81 -15.58 -6.66
CA VAL A 199 4.80 -14.80 -5.90
C VAL A 199 4.41 -13.32 -5.99
N PRO A 200 3.84 -12.71 -4.93
CA PRO A 200 3.35 -11.33 -4.99
C PRO A 200 4.46 -10.27 -5.09
N LEU A 201 5.71 -10.69 -5.00
CA LEU A 201 6.87 -9.79 -5.10
C LEU A 201 6.95 -9.08 -6.46
N ASP A 202 6.60 -9.76 -7.54
CA ASP A 202 6.63 -9.18 -8.90
C ASP A 202 5.64 -8.01 -9.01
N LEU A 203 4.47 -8.13 -8.41
CA LEU A 203 3.47 -7.04 -8.34
C LEU A 203 3.96 -5.87 -7.49
N LEU A 204 4.66 -6.15 -6.39
CA LEU A 204 5.26 -5.10 -5.54
C LEU A 204 6.37 -4.38 -6.29
N GLU A 205 7.23 -5.10 -7.02
CA GLU A 205 8.29 -4.50 -7.82
C GLU A 205 7.74 -3.65 -8.98
N GLU A 206 6.68 -4.10 -9.66
CA GLU A 206 5.98 -3.29 -10.67
C GLU A 206 5.36 -2.03 -10.06
N ALA A 207 4.73 -2.15 -8.90
CA ALA A 207 4.18 -1.01 -8.18
C ALA A 207 5.28 -0.02 -7.77
N GLU A 208 6.45 -0.51 -7.28
CA GLU A 208 7.60 0.34 -6.96
C GLU A 208 8.20 0.99 -8.21
N ARG A 209 8.33 0.26 -9.31
CA ARG A 209 8.80 0.81 -10.60
C ARG A 209 7.87 1.91 -11.09
N THR A 210 6.57 1.66 -11.06
CA THR A 210 5.54 2.64 -11.43
C THR A 210 5.63 3.87 -10.53
N ARG A 211 5.76 3.69 -9.22
CA ARG A 211 5.95 4.79 -8.26
C ARG A 211 7.22 5.61 -8.54
N LYS A 212 8.33 4.94 -8.88
CA LYS A 212 9.57 5.63 -9.27
C LYS A 212 9.38 6.47 -10.54
N LEU A 213 8.69 5.92 -11.55
CA LEU A 213 8.37 6.66 -12.78
C LEU A 213 7.51 7.91 -12.48
N PHE A 214 6.46 7.78 -11.67
CA PHE A 214 5.66 8.94 -11.26
C PHE A 214 6.47 9.98 -10.50
N ASN A 215 7.37 9.57 -9.60
CA ASN A 215 8.24 10.49 -8.86
C ASN A 215 9.18 11.25 -9.81
N VAL A 216 9.74 10.59 -10.83
CA VAL A 216 10.57 11.24 -11.86
C VAL A 216 9.74 12.22 -12.68
N LEU A 217 8.56 11.82 -13.16
CA LEU A 217 7.66 12.69 -13.93
C LEU A 217 7.27 13.94 -13.14
N LEU A 218 6.84 13.77 -11.89
CA LEU A 218 6.49 14.90 -11.00
C LEU A 218 7.71 15.79 -10.74
N GLY A 219 8.90 15.18 -10.56
CA GLY A 219 10.16 15.90 -10.41
C GLY A 219 10.50 16.73 -11.65
N CYS A 220 10.30 16.20 -12.85
CA CYS A 220 10.50 16.91 -14.11
C CYS A 220 9.53 18.09 -14.24
N ILE A 221 8.24 17.90 -13.96
CA ILE A 221 7.23 18.96 -14.01
C ILE A 221 7.58 20.06 -13.01
N GLY A 222 7.94 19.69 -11.76
CA GLY A 222 8.41 20.63 -10.75
C GLY A 222 9.68 21.38 -11.18
N GLY A 223 10.64 20.69 -11.80
CA GLY A 223 11.86 21.26 -12.34
C GLY A 223 11.60 22.29 -13.45
N ILE A 224 10.72 21.98 -14.39
CA ILE A 224 10.30 22.90 -15.45
C ILE A 224 9.63 24.14 -14.84
N SER A 225 8.72 23.95 -13.86
CA SER A 225 8.06 25.05 -13.17
C SER A 225 9.06 25.97 -12.44
N LEU A 226 10.09 25.37 -11.81
CA LEU A 226 11.18 26.14 -11.17
C LEU A 226 11.99 26.94 -12.18
N VAL A 227 12.31 26.39 -13.35
CA VAL A 227 13.04 27.11 -14.42
C VAL A 227 12.20 28.27 -14.94
N VAL A 228 10.92 28.06 -15.21
CA VAL A 228 10.00 29.13 -15.67
C VAL A 228 9.89 30.24 -14.61
N GLY A 229 9.70 29.87 -13.33
CA GLY A 229 9.67 30.81 -12.22
C GLY A 229 11.01 31.57 -12.07
N GLY A 230 12.14 30.88 -12.23
CA GLY A 230 13.48 31.47 -12.20
C GLY A 230 13.71 32.49 -13.32
N ILE A 231 13.25 32.19 -14.55
CA ILE A 231 13.27 33.15 -15.67
C ILE A 231 12.42 34.37 -15.36
N GLY A 232 11.26 34.17 -14.70
CA GLY A 232 10.42 35.28 -14.23
C GLY A 232 11.16 36.20 -13.24
N ILE A 233 11.86 35.64 -12.27
CA ILE A 233 12.69 36.37 -11.30
C ILE A 233 13.81 37.13 -12.04
N MET A 234 14.50 36.46 -12.96
CA MET A 234 15.55 37.07 -13.77
C MET A 234 15.04 38.28 -14.55
N ASN A 235 13.89 38.19 -15.18
CA ASN A 235 13.28 39.28 -15.94
C ASN A 235 12.88 40.47 -15.05
N ILE A 236 12.29 40.20 -13.87
CA ILE A 236 11.97 41.26 -12.91
C ILE A 236 13.24 41.95 -12.43
N MET A 237 14.27 41.18 -12.09
CA MET A 237 15.55 41.73 -11.64
C MET A 237 16.22 42.57 -12.71
N LEU A 238 16.16 42.14 -13.99
CA LEU A 238 16.69 42.94 -15.11
C LEU A 238 15.94 44.27 -15.27
N ALA A 239 14.60 44.26 -15.15
CA ALA A 239 13.79 45.47 -15.17
C ALA A 239 14.17 46.41 -14.02
N THR A 240 14.28 45.89 -12.79
CA THR A 240 14.69 46.64 -11.59
C THR A 240 16.07 47.25 -11.76
N VAL A 241 17.04 46.50 -12.35
CA VAL A 241 18.36 47.01 -12.66
C VAL A 241 18.29 48.17 -13.67
N MET A 242 17.45 48.06 -14.69
CA MET A 242 17.24 49.12 -15.68
C MET A 242 16.62 50.38 -15.07
N GLU A 243 15.59 50.23 -14.24
CA GLU A 243 14.97 51.36 -13.50
C GLU A 243 15.93 52.07 -12.55
N ARG A 244 16.85 51.31 -11.90
CA ARG A 244 17.82 51.83 -10.97
C ARG A 244 19.20 52.14 -11.57
N THR A 245 19.32 52.19 -12.92
CA THR A 245 20.57 52.37 -13.64
C THR A 245 21.34 53.60 -13.14
N ARG A 246 20.67 54.74 -12.98
CA ARG A 246 21.27 56.01 -12.49
C ARG A 246 21.80 55.92 -11.06
N GLU A 247 21.04 55.25 -10.20
CA GLU A 247 21.45 55.03 -8.79
C GLU A 247 22.69 54.14 -8.70
N ILE A 248 22.75 53.06 -9.49
CA ILE A 248 23.91 52.19 -9.61
C ILE A 248 25.11 52.94 -10.13
N GLY A 249 24.92 53.77 -11.16
CA GLY A 249 25.96 54.61 -11.76
C GLY A 249 26.57 55.59 -10.75
N VAL A 250 25.73 56.28 -9.94
CA VAL A 250 26.19 57.17 -8.88
C VAL A 250 26.99 56.41 -7.82
N ARG A 251 26.51 55.28 -7.30
CA ARG A 251 27.25 54.48 -6.32
C ARG A 251 28.62 54.02 -6.86
N ARG A 252 28.66 53.61 -8.13
CA ARG A 252 29.90 53.19 -8.79
C ARG A 252 30.88 54.35 -9.00
N ALA A 253 30.38 55.54 -9.36
CA ALA A 253 31.19 56.76 -9.47
C ALA A 253 31.76 57.21 -8.12
N LEU A 254 31.04 57.00 -7.02
CA LEU A 254 31.48 57.27 -5.65
C LEU A 254 32.44 56.21 -5.08
N GLY A 255 32.79 55.17 -5.85
CA GLY A 255 33.81 54.18 -5.49
C GLY A 255 33.29 52.84 -4.98
N ALA A 256 31.98 52.52 -5.11
CA ALA A 256 31.47 51.20 -4.78
C ALA A 256 32.11 50.11 -5.62
N LYS A 257 32.55 49.00 -4.99
CA LYS A 257 33.15 47.88 -5.67
C LYS A 257 32.08 47.10 -6.43
N ARG A 258 32.48 46.44 -7.55
CA ARG A 258 31.59 45.55 -8.31
C ARG A 258 30.97 44.46 -7.44
N GLY A 259 31.75 43.91 -6.50
CA GLY A 259 31.27 42.92 -5.54
C GLY A 259 30.11 43.40 -4.66
N ASP A 260 30.16 44.68 -4.23
CA ASP A 260 29.13 45.24 -3.34
C ASP A 260 27.80 45.36 -4.08
N ILE A 261 27.82 45.80 -5.34
CA ILE A 261 26.64 45.87 -6.21
C ILE A 261 26.08 44.46 -6.48
N THR A 262 26.99 43.53 -6.87
CA THR A 262 26.55 42.10 -7.11
C THR A 262 25.89 41.51 -5.88
N MET A 263 26.50 41.72 -4.68
CA MET A 263 25.99 41.17 -3.45
C MET A 263 24.64 41.76 -3.07
N GLN A 264 24.45 43.06 -3.27
CA GLN A 264 23.21 43.77 -3.01
C GLN A 264 22.06 43.15 -3.82
N PHE A 265 22.20 43.04 -5.15
CA PHE A 265 21.17 42.47 -6.01
C PHE A 265 20.98 40.97 -5.81
N LEU A 266 22.05 40.24 -5.45
CA LEU A 266 21.95 38.81 -5.13
C LEU A 266 21.13 38.59 -3.82
N VAL A 267 21.36 39.41 -2.81
CA VAL A 267 20.58 39.34 -1.56
C VAL A 267 19.11 39.69 -1.81
N GLU A 268 18.82 40.67 -2.68
CA GLU A 268 17.45 41.02 -3.07
C GLU A 268 16.77 39.83 -3.79
N ALA A 269 17.46 39.14 -4.71
CA ALA A 269 16.97 37.91 -5.36
C ALA A 269 16.74 36.79 -4.35
N LEU A 270 17.67 36.59 -3.40
CA LEU A 270 17.54 35.56 -2.37
C LEU A 270 16.39 35.85 -1.39
N MET A 271 16.13 37.12 -1.08
CA MET A 271 14.95 37.47 -0.27
C MET A 271 13.64 37.16 -1.01
N LEU A 272 13.55 37.51 -2.28
CA LEU A 272 12.38 37.20 -3.12
C LEU A 272 12.12 35.70 -3.20
N THR A 273 13.16 34.91 -3.50
CA THR A 273 13.04 33.45 -3.59
C THR A 273 12.83 32.80 -2.22
N GLY A 274 13.43 33.37 -1.17
CA GLY A 274 13.25 32.89 0.22
C GLY A 274 11.82 33.06 0.69
N ILE A 275 11.20 34.23 0.48
CA ILE A 275 9.80 34.49 0.82
C ILE A 275 8.88 33.59 -0.02
N GLY A 276 9.07 33.53 -1.34
CA GLY A 276 8.30 32.65 -2.21
C GLY A 276 8.46 31.17 -1.83
N GLY A 277 9.68 30.75 -1.51
CA GLY A 277 9.97 29.39 -1.02
C GLY A 277 9.30 29.08 0.31
N ALA A 278 9.29 30.02 1.27
CA ALA A 278 8.59 29.86 2.55
C ALA A 278 7.07 29.71 2.35
N ILE A 279 6.49 30.54 1.50
CA ILE A 279 5.06 30.43 1.17
C ILE A 279 4.77 29.08 0.47
N GLY A 280 5.60 28.66 -0.49
CA GLY A 280 5.47 27.37 -1.16
C GLY A 280 5.59 26.18 -0.21
N LEU A 281 6.52 26.24 0.75
CA LEU A 281 6.67 25.22 1.80
C LEU A 281 5.44 25.14 2.70
N LEU A 282 4.89 26.28 3.12
CA LEU A 282 3.66 26.32 3.91
C LEU A 282 2.48 25.74 3.13
N LEU A 283 2.29 26.15 1.87
CA LEU A 283 1.25 25.58 1.02
C LEU A 283 1.43 24.07 0.83
N GLY A 284 2.65 23.60 0.57
CA GLY A 284 2.94 22.17 0.44
C GLY A 284 2.70 21.37 1.71
N LEU A 285 2.91 21.98 2.90
CA LEU A 285 2.67 21.36 4.19
C LEU A 285 1.17 21.27 4.51
N PHE A 286 0.39 22.29 4.16
CA PHE A 286 -1.04 22.35 4.44
C PHE A 286 -1.90 21.70 3.37
N ALA A 287 -1.44 21.58 2.13
CA ALA A 287 -2.19 20.96 1.03
C ALA A 287 -2.72 19.54 1.35
N PRO A 288 -1.93 18.63 1.98
CA PRO A 288 -2.43 17.32 2.36
C PRO A 288 -3.62 17.36 3.31
N PHE A 289 -3.66 18.32 4.23
CA PHE A 289 -4.78 18.48 5.18
C PHE A 289 -6.04 18.97 4.46
N GLY A 290 -5.88 19.91 3.52
CA GLY A 290 -6.99 20.39 2.69
C GLY A 290 -7.56 19.28 1.80
N ILE A 291 -6.70 18.49 1.15
CA ILE A 291 -7.11 17.34 0.32
C ILE A 291 -7.86 16.31 1.16
N ARG A 292 -7.36 16.00 2.36
CA ARG A 292 -8.01 15.07 3.27
C ARG A 292 -9.39 15.57 3.70
N TRP A 293 -9.52 16.84 4.07
CA TRP A 293 -10.80 17.44 4.45
C TRP A 293 -11.82 17.36 3.32
N VAL A 294 -11.42 17.68 2.08
CA VAL A 294 -12.27 17.56 0.90
C VAL A 294 -12.65 16.11 0.62
N ALA A 295 -11.70 15.17 0.72
CA ALA A 295 -11.93 13.76 0.49
C ALA A 295 -12.91 13.16 1.52
N GLU A 296 -12.82 13.53 2.78
CA GLU A 296 -13.73 13.11 3.84
C GLU A 296 -15.15 13.66 3.60
N GLN A 297 -15.27 14.93 3.12
CA GLN A 297 -16.56 15.57 2.90
C GLN A 297 -17.32 15.03 1.67
N PHE A 298 -16.60 14.70 0.58
CA PHE A 298 -17.21 14.32 -0.69
C PHE A 298 -17.22 12.81 -0.95
N PHE A 299 -16.25 12.06 -0.46
CA PHE A 299 -16.07 10.65 -0.80
C PHE A 299 -16.34 9.68 0.35
N HIS A 300 -16.59 10.15 1.58
CA HIS A 300 -16.86 9.31 2.77
C HIS A 300 -15.86 8.13 2.95
N SER A 301 -14.63 8.29 2.51
CA SER A 301 -13.65 7.20 2.48
C SER A 301 -12.34 7.60 3.13
N ASP A 302 -11.92 6.82 4.13
CA ASP A 302 -10.61 6.89 4.82
C ASP A 302 -9.42 6.49 3.90
N ILE A 303 -9.56 6.63 2.58
CA ILE A 303 -8.61 6.05 1.60
C ILE A 303 -7.29 6.82 1.57
N VAL A 304 -7.26 8.09 1.96
CA VAL A 304 -6.09 8.94 1.75
C VAL A 304 -5.23 9.04 3.01
N LYS A 305 -4.39 8.04 3.26
CA LYS A 305 -3.33 8.11 4.27
C LYS A 305 -2.10 8.82 3.69
N ILE A 306 -2.10 10.15 3.68
CA ILE A 306 -0.95 10.94 3.21
C ILE A 306 0.12 10.94 4.30
N LYS A 307 1.30 10.39 4.01
CA LYS A 307 2.48 10.48 4.87
C LYS A 307 3.36 11.63 4.39
N ILE A 308 3.52 12.65 5.23
CA ILE A 308 4.45 13.74 4.96
C ILE A 308 5.88 13.25 5.22
N ASN A 309 6.72 13.32 4.20
CA ASN A 309 8.13 13.00 4.36
C ASN A 309 8.89 14.26 4.79
N LEU A 310 9.34 14.31 6.05
CA LEU A 310 10.06 15.46 6.61
C LEU A 310 11.35 15.80 5.83
N VAL A 311 11.94 14.82 5.15
CA VAL A 311 13.18 15.02 4.36
C VAL A 311 12.94 15.88 3.11
N SER A 312 11.72 15.95 2.60
CA SER A 312 11.39 16.78 1.43
C SER A 312 11.45 18.28 1.72
N LEU A 313 11.23 18.71 2.97
CA LEU A 313 11.24 20.13 3.36
C LEU A 313 12.62 20.80 3.16
N PRO A 314 13.73 20.28 3.73
CA PRO A 314 15.04 20.88 3.51
C PRO A 314 15.51 20.80 2.06
N ILE A 315 15.11 19.76 1.33
CA ILE A 315 15.40 19.64 -0.10
C ILE A 315 14.70 20.74 -0.89
N ALA A 316 13.41 20.99 -0.65
CA ALA A 316 12.66 22.04 -1.31
C ALA A 316 13.21 23.44 -0.98
N ALA A 317 13.58 23.70 0.29
CA ALA A 317 14.24 24.95 0.67
C ALA A 317 15.58 25.15 -0.05
N GLY A 318 16.39 24.09 -0.14
CA GLY A 318 17.66 24.11 -0.87
C GLY A 318 17.49 24.43 -2.35
N PHE A 319 16.49 23.85 -3.01
CA PHE A 319 16.15 24.16 -4.40
C PHE A 319 15.70 25.62 -4.57
N SER A 320 14.89 26.18 -3.67
CA SER A 320 14.47 27.57 -3.73
C SER A 320 15.66 28.52 -3.66
N ILE A 321 16.59 28.28 -2.75
CA ILE A 321 17.83 29.08 -2.63
C ILE A 321 18.70 28.93 -3.89
N ALA A 322 18.86 27.70 -4.40
CA ALA A 322 19.65 27.44 -5.61
C ALA A 322 19.10 28.20 -6.82
N VAL A 323 17.79 28.21 -7.02
CA VAL A 323 17.11 28.98 -8.06
C VAL A 323 17.37 30.47 -7.90
N GLY A 324 17.25 31.02 -6.68
CA GLY A 324 17.55 32.42 -6.37
C GLY A 324 18.97 32.80 -6.76
N VAL A 325 19.95 31.97 -6.42
CA VAL A 325 21.36 32.21 -6.79
C VAL A 325 21.56 32.10 -8.30
N LEU A 326 21.08 31.04 -8.95
CA LEU A 326 21.31 30.80 -10.38
C LEU A 326 20.71 31.90 -11.26
N PHE A 327 19.46 32.27 -11.02
CA PHE A 327 18.74 33.24 -11.83
C PHE A 327 18.97 34.68 -11.39
N GLY A 328 19.33 34.93 -10.12
CA GLY A 328 19.71 36.26 -9.61
C GLY A 328 21.12 36.68 -9.92
N LEU A 329 22.06 35.73 -10.12
CA LEU A 329 23.46 36.04 -10.37
C LEU A 329 23.72 36.77 -11.69
N TYR A 330 23.00 36.41 -12.76
CA TYR A 330 23.15 37.03 -14.08
C TYR A 330 22.76 38.53 -14.05
N PRO A 331 21.54 38.95 -13.59
CA PRO A 331 21.20 40.36 -13.51
C PRO A 331 22.07 41.13 -12.52
N ALA A 332 22.45 40.53 -11.39
CA ALA A 332 23.33 41.14 -10.39
C ALA A 332 24.73 41.47 -10.98
N ARG A 333 25.29 40.52 -11.74
CA ARG A 333 26.56 40.80 -12.46
C ARG A 333 26.38 41.86 -13.51
N ARG A 334 25.31 41.84 -14.30
CA ARG A 334 25.05 42.86 -15.31
C ARG A 334 24.99 44.27 -14.72
N ALA A 335 24.30 44.43 -13.55
CA ALA A 335 24.28 45.68 -12.81
C ALA A 335 25.70 46.14 -12.37
N ALA A 336 26.51 45.21 -11.87
CA ALA A 336 27.86 45.52 -11.35
C ALA A 336 28.87 45.91 -12.44
N TYR A 337 28.65 45.44 -13.68
CA TYR A 337 29.54 45.73 -14.82
C TYR A 337 29.06 46.91 -15.70
N MET A 338 28.00 47.60 -15.31
CA MET A 338 27.49 48.80 -15.98
C MET A 338 28.50 49.93 -15.90
N ASP A 339 28.69 50.64 -17.02
CA ASP A 339 29.57 51.79 -17.08
C ASP A 339 28.94 52.99 -16.39
N PRO A 340 29.60 53.60 -15.38
CA PRO A 340 29.08 54.77 -14.67
C PRO A 340 28.78 55.96 -15.57
N ILE A 341 29.56 56.12 -16.65
CA ILE A 341 29.42 57.27 -17.60
C ILE A 341 28.14 57.09 -18.42
N GLU A 342 27.90 55.88 -18.95
CA GLU A 342 26.68 55.59 -19.70
C GLU A 342 25.43 55.64 -18.80
N ALA A 343 25.56 55.13 -17.55
CA ALA A 343 24.46 55.11 -16.56
C ALA A 343 24.00 56.52 -16.15
N LEU A 344 24.89 57.52 -16.16
CA LEU A 344 24.56 58.90 -15.86
C LEU A 344 24.12 59.74 -17.07
N ARG A 345 24.34 59.21 -18.31
CA ARG A 345 24.00 59.90 -19.57
C ARG A 345 22.61 59.49 -20.10
N HIS A 346 22.02 58.37 -19.58
CA HIS A 346 20.69 57.95 -19.95
C HIS A 346 19.66 58.87 -19.23
N GLU A 347 18.95 59.70 -20.05
CA GLU A 347 17.67 60.31 -19.70
C GLU A 347 16.51 59.35 -19.81
#